data_bbd1db5b9b05abaf0354ec4e63840460
#
_entry.id   bbd1db5b9b05abaf0354ec4e63840460
#
_cell.length_a   1.000
_cell.length_b   1.000
_cell.length_c   1.000
_cell.angle_alpha   90.00
_cell.angle_beta   90.00
_cell.angle_gamma   90.00
#
_symmetry.space_group_name_H-M   'P 1'
#
loop_
_entity.id
_entity.type
_entity.pdbx_description
1 polymer ?
#
loop_
_entity_poly.entity_id
_entity_poly.type
_entity_poly.pdbx_seq_one_letter_code
_entity_poly.pdbx_strand_id
1 'polypeptide(L)'
;YGAILSNCLSSRAKTAATMVAEAALEEGKFSQGFPEYGPERMGAPMRGFTRISTEPIRLHCPIQAPDVIVVLDPTLLSAEAVTEGLKPEGAIIINTPESPAEVRKRYGIEGGRVYTVDATKIAIEEIGRPIPNTPMMGALIKVAGVMKLETIFHDIEKKFLKKLGEKGVQGNINAVKRAYEEVQSE
;
A
#
# COMPACT_ATOMS: atom_id res chain seq x y z
N TYR A 1 -2.52 4.34 14.09
CA TYR A 1 -2.23 3.33 13.06
C TYR A 1 -1.12 3.83 12.14
N GLY A 2 -0.09 3.03 11.92
CA GLY A 2 1.02 3.38 11.06
C GLY A 2 1.23 2.34 9.97
N ALA A 3 1.24 2.76 8.72
CA ALA A 3 1.56 1.91 7.58
C ALA A 3 2.81 2.41 6.86
N ILE A 4 3.66 1.49 6.45
CA ILE A 4 4.83 1.76 5.60
C ILE A 4 4.55 1.15 4.22
N LEU A 5 4.72 1.95 3.16
CA LEU A 5 4.70 1.47 1.80
C LEU A 5 6.12 1.49 1.24
N SER A 6 6.62 0.35 0.83
CA SER A 6 7.98 0.23 0.26
C SER A 6 7.94 -0.05 -1.23
N ASN A 7 8.73 0.69 -2.01
CA ASN A 7 8.84 0.47 -3.46
C ASN A 7 10.23 0.85 -3.98
N CYS A 8 10.72 0.11 -4.97
CA CYS A 8 11.95 0.36 -5.73
C CYS A 8 11.87 1.60 -6.66
N LEU A 9 10.67 2.06 -7.07
CA LEU A 9 10.47 3.18 -7.99
C LEU A 9 9.83 4.38 -7.27
N SER A 10 10.61 5.40 -7.08
CA SER A 10 10.43 6.57 -6.20
C SER A 10 9.07 7.30 -6.18
N SER A 11 8.26 7.25 -7.22
CA SER A 11 6.98 8.00 -7.25
C SER A 11 5.77 7.19 -6.76
N ARG A 12 5.83 5.86 -6.81
CA ARG A 12 4.67 4.99 -6.56
C ARG A 12 4.32 4.87 -5.08
N ALA A 13 5.31 4.66 -4.21
CA ALA A 13 5.08 4.58 -2.76
C ALA A 13 4.55 5.92 -2.21
N LYS A 14 5.11 7.05 -2.67
CA LYS A 14 4.60 8.38 -2.33
C LYS A 14 3.13 8.54 -2.69
N THR A 15 2.76 8.21 -3.94
CA THR A 15 1.37 8.35 -4.41
C THR A 15 0.42 7.52 -3.57
N ALA A 16 0.72 6.25 -3.32
CA ALA A 16 -0.13 5.38 -2.53
C ALA A 16 -0.26 5.89 -1.08
N ALA A 17 0.84 6.27 -0.44
CA ALA A 17 0.82 6.81 0.93
C ALA A 17 -0.02 8.08 1.03
N THR A 18 0.11 8.99 0.06
CA THR A 18 -0.64 10.25 0.04
C THR A 18 -2.13 9.99 -0.20
N MET A 19 -2.49 9.12 -1.13
CA MET A 19 -3.90 8.81 -1.43
C MET A 19 -4.60 8.18 -0.22
N VAL A 20 -3.96 7.23 0.45
CA VAL A 20 -4.51 6.62 1.68
C VAL A 20 -4.69 7.67 2.78
N ALA A 21 -3.72 8.58 2.95
CA ALA A 21 -3.83 9.65 3.95
C ALA A 21 -4.97 10.62 3.62
N GLU A 22 -5.11 11.04 2.37
CA GLU A 22 -6.18 11.97 1.95
C GLU A 22 -7.56 11.34 2.05
N ALA A 23 -7.72 10.07 1.66
CA ALA A 23 -8.96 9.34 1.84
C ALA A 23 -9.36 9.21 3.32
N ALA A 24 -8.40 9.01 4.22
CA ALA A 24 -8.68 8.96 5.66
C ALA A 24 -9.20 10.31 6.22
N LEU A 25 -8.74 11.45 5.66
CA LEU A 25 -9.27 12.78 6.01
C LEU A 25 -10.74 12.94 5.64
N GLU A 26 -11.17 12.36 4.52
CA GLU A 26 -12.59 12.43 4.10
C GLU A 26 -13.53 11.70 5.09
N GLU A 27 -13.02 10.73 5.85
CA GLU A 27 -13.75 10.09 6.96
C GLU A 27 -13.65 10.85 8.29
N GLY A 28 -13.10 12.05 8.30
CA GLY A 28 -12.94 12.86 9.52
C GLY A 28 -11.82 12.37 10.45
N LYS A 29 -10.92 11.52 9.96
CA LYS A 29 -9.73 11.08 10.70
C LYS A 29 -8.58 12.04 10.50
N PHE A 30 -7.65 12.07 11.45
CA PHE A 30 -6.36 12.75 11.27
C PHE A 30 -5.40 11.82 10.54
N SER A 31 -4.70 12.35 9.54
CA SER A 31 -3.76 11.56 8.76
C SER A 31 -2.51 12.35 8.37
N GLN A 32 -1.43 11.62 8.14
CA GLN A 32 -0.18 12.13 7.57
C GLN A 32 0.31 11.12 6.53
N GLY A 33 0.64 11.59 5.34
CA GLY A 33 1.28 10.80 4.29
C GLY A 33 2.54 11.51 3.82
N PHE A 34 3.71 10.89 3.97
CA PHE A 34 4.98 11.49 3.58
C PHE A 34 5.97 10.45 3.05
N PRO A 35 6.79 10.84 2.06
CA PRO A 35 7.86 10.00 1.56
C PRO A 35 9.11 10.13 2.42
N GLU A 36 9.88 9.04 2.49
CA GLU A 36 11.27 9.07 2.95
C GLU A 36 12.17 8.83 1.73
N TYR A 37 13.08 9.76 1.52
CA TYR A 37 14.07 9.67 0.46
C TYR A 37 15.39 9.18 1.05
N GLY A 38 15.93 8.09 0.52
CA GLY A 38 17.28 7.64 0.88
C GLY A 38 18.35 8.64 0.43
N PRO A 39 19.59 8.54 0.99
CA PRO A 39 20.71 9.43 0.63
C PRO A 39 21.17 9.25 -0.83
N GLU A 40 20.79 8.18 -1.48
CA GLU A 40 21.16 7.85 -2.87
C GLU A 40 20.25 8.56 -3.87
N ARG A 41 20.86 9.16 -4.89
CA ARG A 41 20.17 10.04 -5.84
C ARG A 41 19.34 9.34 -6.91
N MET A 42 19.64 8.09 -7.28
CA MET A 42 18.88 7.31 -8.26
C MET A 42 18.91 5.83 -7.93
N GLY A 43 17.74 5.16 -8.03
CA GLY A 43 17.62 3.72 -7.87
C GLY A 43 17.50 3.20 -6.43
N ALA A 44 17.59 4.09 -5.43
CA ALA A 44 17.37 3.69 -4.03
C ALA A 44 15.90 3.33 -3.79
N PRO A 45 15.64 2.32 -2.96
CA PRO A 45 14.32 2.02 -2.48
C PRO A 45 13.72 3.22 -1.77
N MET A 46 12.45 3.50 -2.05
CA MET A 46 11.72 4.58 -1.39
C MET A 46 10.70 4.00 -0.43
N ARG A 47 10.61 4.59 0.74
CA ARG A 47 9.55 4.33 1.70
C ARG A 47 8.52 5.46 1.69
N GLY A 48 7.25 5.11 1.71
CA GLY A 48 6.16 6.03 1.97
C GLY A 48 5.52 5.68 3.29
N PHE A 49 5.31 6.67 4.15
CA PHE A 49 4.67 6.48 5.44
C PHE A 49 3.26 7.06 5.42
N THR A 50 2.32 6.32 5.99
CA THR A 50 0.97 6.82 6.26
C THR A 50 0.65 6.59 7.72
N ARG A 51 0.24 7.65 8.41
CA ARG A 51 -0.24 7.58 9.80
C ARG A 51 -1.67 8.04 9.84
N ILE A 52 -2.54 7.25 10.45
CA ILE A 52 -3.98 7.51 10.58
C ILE A 52 -4.35 7.43 12.06
N SER A 53 -5.11 8.40 12.55
CA SER A 53 -5.53 8.48 13.95
C SER A 53 -6.94 9.07 14.06
N THR A 54 -7.63 8.74 15.12
CA THR A 54 -8.87 9.42 15.55
C THR A 54 -8.60 10.70 16.33
N GLU A 55 -7.34 10.93 16.73
CA GLU A 55 -6.89 12.10 17.46
C GLU A 55 -5.83 12.88 16.68
N PRO A 56 -5.61 14.18 16.96
CA PRO A 56 -4.61 14.99 16.28
C PRO A 56 -3.20 14.39 16.36
N ILE A 57 -2.57 14.22 15.20
CA ILE A 57 -1.22 13.67 15.10
C ILE A 57 -0.19 14.79 15.31
N ARG A 58 0.60 14.70 16.37
CA ARG A 58 1.63 15.66 16.73
C ARG A 58 3.06 15.17 16.41
N LEU A 59 3.20 13.92 15.98
CA LEU A 59 4.49 13.33 15.64
C LEU A 59 4.86 13.61 14.18
N HIS A 60 6.11 14.02 13.94
CA HIS A 60 6.63 14.30 12.59
C HIS A 60 7.90 13.48 12.29
N CYS A 61 8.00 12.28 12.86
CA CYS A 61 9.10 11.35 12.63
C CYS A 61 8.67 10.17 11.74
N PRO A 62 9.61 9.45 11.11
CA PRO A 62 9.34 8.17 10.46
C PRO A 62 8.65 7.17 11.39
N ILE A 63 7.91 6.23 10.81
CA ILE A 63 7.24 5.17 11.57
C ILE A 63 8.26 4.07 11.83
N GLN A 64 8.62 3.86 13.11
CA GLN A 64 9.58 2.83 13.53
C GLN A 64 8.91 1.48 13.80
N ALA A 65 7.67 1.49 14.24
CA ALA A 65 6.89 0.28 14.55
C ALA A 65 5.56 0.30 13.78
N PRO A 66 5.58 -0.11 12.50
CA PRO A 66 4.36 -0.11 11.67
C PRO A 66 3.39 -1.22 12.10
N ASP A 67 2.09 -0.95 11.93
CA ASP A 67 1.04 -1.95 12.07
C ASP A 67 0.90 -2.76 10.77
N VAL A 68 1.14 -2.11 9.61
CA VAL A 68 1.10 -2.76 8.29
C VAL A 68 2.26 -2.30 7.42
N ILE A 69 2.89 -3.25 6.75
CA ILE A 69 3.88 -3.01 5.69
C ILE A 69 3.27 -3.42 4.35
N VAL A 70 3.38 -2.56 3.35
CA VAL A 70 2.92 -2.85 1.98
C VAL A 70 4.11 -2.85 1.03
N VAL A 71 4.38 -3.99 0.43
CA VAL A 71 5.51 -4.20 -0.49
C VAL A 71 4.99 -4.21 -1.92
N LEU A 72 5.23 -3.11 -2.64
CA LEU A 72 4.79 -2.96 -4.04
C LEU A 72 5.72 -3.71 -5.02
N ASP A 73 6.97 -3.89 -4.64
CA ASP A 73 7.99 -4.61 -5.42
C ASP A 73 8.60 -5.72 -4.57
N PRO A 74 8.30 -6.99 -4.87
CA PRO A 74 8.77 -8.12 -4.07
C PRO A 74 10.30 -8.31 -4.09
N THR A 75 11.02 -7.71 -5.04
CA THR A 75 12.48 -7.78 -5.11
C THR A 75 13.15 -7.14 -3.89
N LEU A 76 12.46 -6.20 -3.23
CA LEU A 76 12.95 -5.55 -2.03
C LEU A 76 13.05 -6.48 -0.82
N LEU A 77 12.27 -7.56 -0.79
CA LEU A 77 12.31 -8.54 0.31
C LEU A 77 13.67 -9.23 0.45
N SER A 78 14.44 -9.31 -0.65
CA SER A 78 15.78 -9.88 -0.65
C SER A 78 16.88 -8.85 -0.37
N ALA A 79 16.62 -7.58 -0.64
CA ALA A 79 17.64 -6.52 -0.64
C ALA A 79 17.66 -5.69 0.63
N GLU A 80 16.56 -5.66 1.40
CA GLU A 80 16.39 -4.80 2.56
C GLU A 80 15.71 -5.51 3.72
N ALA A 81 15.93 -4.99 4.92
CA ALA A 81 15.18 -5.35 6.13
C ALA A 81 13.76 -4.72 6.08
N VAL A 82 12.95 -5.10 5.07
CA VAL A 82 11.62 -4.52 4.84
C VAL A 82 10.68 -4.78 6.01
N THR A 83 10.89 -5.87 6.74
CA THR A 83 10.07 -6.27 7.90
C THR A 83 10.57 -5.68 9.22
N GLU A 84 11.66 -4.92 9.20
CA GLU A 84 12.22 -4.33 10.42
C GLU A 84 11.21 -3.42 11.12
N GLY A 85 11.05 -3.62 12.42
CA GLY A 85 10.13 -2.86 13.26
C GLY A 85 8.65 -3.28 13.13
N LEU A 86 8.29 -4.22 12.26
CA LEU A 86 6.90 -4.72 12.19
C LEU A 86 6.48 -5.27 13.55
N LYS A 87 5.31 -4.86 14.01
CA LYS A 87 4.74 -5.36 15.26
C LYS A 87 4.45 -6.87 15.15
N PRO A 88 4.55 -7.64 16.25
CA PRO A 88 4.28 -9.08 16.23
C PRO A 88 2.88 -9.42 15.67
N GLU A 89 1.88 -8.62 15.99
CA GLU A 89 0.50 -8.73 15.48
C GLU A 89 0.27 -8.00 14.17
N GLY A 90 1.30 -7.37 13.63
CA GLY A 90 1.24 -6.58 12.39
C GLY A 90 1.00 -7.43 11.15
N ALA A 91 0.83 -6.78 10.03
CA ALA A 91 0.60 -7.42 8.74
C ALA A 91 1.62 -6.95 7.69
N ILE A 92 2.01 -7.86 6.80
CA ILE A 92 2.79 -7.54 5.60
C ILE A 92 1.98 -7.96 4.38
N ILE A 93 1.76 -7.04 3.45
CA ILE A 93 1.01 -7.24 2.21
C ILE A 93 1.99 -7.14 1.05
N ILE A 94 2.09 -8.18 0.24
CA ILE A 94 3.11 -8.30 -0.80
C ILE A 94 2.44 -8.44 -2.16
N ASN A 95 2.89 -7.64 -3.13
CA ASN A 95 2.48 -7.73 -4.52
C ASN A 95 3.19 -8.92 -5.20
N THR A 96 2.56 -10.08 -5.22
CA THR A 96 3.11 -11.29 -5.83
C THR A 96 1.99 -12.29 -6.16
N PRO A 97 2.13 -13.11 -7.21
CA PRO A 97 1.21 -14.21 -7.48
C PRO A 97 1.42 -15.42 -6.55
N GLU A 98 2.49 -15.46 -5.77
CA GLU A 98 2.81 -16.57 -4.87
C GLU A 98 1.88 -16.58 -3.65
N SER A 99 1.64 -17.75 -3.08
CA SER A 99 0.87 -17.86 -1.83
C SER A 99 1.63 -17.26 -0.64
N PRO A 100 0.94 -16.82 0.40
CA PRO A 100 1.57 -16.27 1.61
C PRO A 100 2.60 -17.22 2.24
N ALA A 101 2.29 -18.53 2.30
CA ALA A 101 3.17 -19.55 2.87
C ALA A 101 4.48 -19.72 2.06
N GLU A 102 4.39 -19.69 0.72
CA GLU A 102 5.58 -19.75 -0.15
C GLU A 102 6.46 -18.53 0.03
N VAL A 103 5.87 -17.34 0.09
CA VAL A 103 6.58 -16.08 0.31
C VAL A 103 7.27 -16.07 1.68
N ARG A 104 6.55 -16.46 2.74
CA ARG A 104 7.13 -16.57 4.08
C ARG A 104 8.35 -17.47 4.10
N LYS A 105 8.25 -18.66 3.49
CA LYS A 105 9.34 -19.63 3.43
C LYS A 105 10.51 -19.12 2.60
N ARG A 106 10.25 -18.52 1.44
CA ARG A 106 11.27 -18.02 0.51
C ARG A 106 12.12 -16.91 1.10
N TYR A 107 11.48 -15.96 1.77
CA TYR A 107 12.14 -14.75 2.28
C TYR A 107 12.44 -14.79 3.79
N GLY A 108 12.12 -15.89 4.46
CA GLY A 108 12.39 -16.06 5.89
C GLY A 108 11.67 -15.03 6.77
N ILE A 109 10.42 -14.66 6.40
CA ILE A 109 9.67 -13.63 7.13
C ILE A 109 9.30 -14.16 8.51
N GLU A 110 9.89 -13.56 9.54
CA GLU A 110 9.59 -13.86 10.94
C GLU A 110 8.55 -12.89 11.51
N GLY A 111 7.59 -13.42 12.24
CA GLY A 111 6.51 -12.63 12.84
C GLY A 111 5.51 -12.05 11.84
N GLY A 112 4.50 -11.35 12.36
CA GLY A 112 3.43 -10.75 11.57
C GLY A 112 2.61 -11.74 10.74
N ARG A 113 1.52 -11.26 10.16
CA ARG A 113 0.67 -12.03 9.24
C ARG A 113 1.04 -11.68 7.80
N VAL A 114 1.28 -12.67 6.96
CA VAL A 114 1.62 -12.46 5.55
C VAL A 114 0.34 -12.50 4.71
N TYR A 115 0.22 -11.52 3.83
CA TYR A 115 -0.84 -11.43 2.83
C TYR A 115 -0.20 -11.24 1.46
N THR A 116 -0.80 -11.85 0.43
CA THR A 116 -0.34 -11.69 -0.95
C THR A 116 -1.48 -11.35 -1.87
N VAL A 117 -1.18 -10.61 -2.92
CA VAL A 117 -2.11 -10.30 -4.00
C VAL A 117 -1.32 -10.00 -5.28
N ASP A 118 -1.74 -10.54 -6.42
CA ASP A 118 -1.13 -10.21 -7.72
C ASP A 118 -1.68 -8.88 -8.25
N ALA A 119 -1.30 -7.81 -7.54
CA ALA A 119 -1.73 -6.45 -7.87
C ALA A 119 -1.21 -5.98 -9.24
N THR A 120 -0.08 -6.52 -9.70
CA THR A 120 0.46 -6.19 -11.02
C THR A 120 -0.40 -6.76 -12.12
N LYS A 121 -0.83 -8.03 -12.02
CA LYS A 121 -1.75 -8.67 -12.96
C LYS A 121 -3.09 -7.92 -12.97
N ILE A 122 -3.68 -7.66 -11.81
CA ILE A 122 -4.93 -6.91 -11.68
C ILE A 122 -4.81 -5.54 -12.37
N ALA A 123 -3.70 -4.82 -12.16
CA ALA A 123 -3.48 -3.53 -12.80
C ALA A 123 -3.38 -3.61 -14.33
N ILE A 124 -2.74 -4.64 -14.87
CA ILE A 124 -2.65 -4.85 -16.31
C ILE A 124 -4.04 -5.13 -16.90
N GLU A 125 -4.84 -5.97 -16.27
CA GLU A 125 -6.15 -6.37 -16.74
C GLU A 125 -7.18 -5.24 -16.65
N GLU A 126 -7.22 -4.48 -15.55
CA GLU A 126 -8.24 -3.45 -15.31
C GLU A 126 -7.81 -2.05 -15.79
N ILE A 127 -6.54 -1.71 -15.70
CA ILE A 127 -6.01 -0.37 -16.01
C ILE A 127 -5.21 -0.35 -17.32
N GLY A 128 -4.79 -1.53 -17.81
CA GLY A 128 -3.94 -1.67 -19.01
C GLY A 128 -2.47 -1.32 -18.79
N ARG A 129 -2.01 -1.20 -17.54
CA ARG A 129 -0.62 -0.82 -17.20
C ARG A 129 -0.16 -1.53 -15.92
N PRO A 130 1.12 -1.92 -15.77
CA PRO A 130 1.64 -2.58 -14.58
C PRO A 130 1.87 -1.55 -13.44
N ILE A 131 0.81 -0.98 -12.92
CA ILE A 131 0.84 0.03 -11.86
C ILE A 131 0.09 -0.50 -10.64
N PRO A 132 0.76 -1.26 -9.76
CA PRO A 132 0.10 -1.96 -8.64
C PRO A 132 -0.37 -1.05 -7.50
N ASN A 133 -0.08 0.25 -7.53
CA ASN A 133 -0.41 1.18 -6.45
C ASN A 133 -1.90 1.16 -6.07
N THR A 134 -2.77 1.30 -7.10
CA THR A 134 -4.20 1.39 -6.89
C THR A 134 -4.79 0.09 -6.36
N PRO A 135 -4.54 -1.09 -6.98
CA PRO A 135 -5.02 -2.35 -6.41
C PRO A 135 -4.44 -2.63 -5.01
N MET A 136 -3.16 -2.32 -4.75
CA MET A 136 -2.58 -2.53 -3.41
C MET A 136 -3.27 -1.70 -2.30
N MET A 137 -3.90 -0.57 -2.63
CA MET A 137 -4.74 0.14 -1.68
C MET A 137 -5.99 -0.67 -1.29
N GLY A 138 -6.58 -1.41 -2.23
CA GLY A 138 -7.68 -2.33 -1.94
C GLY A 138 -7.29 -3.41 -0.94
N ALA A 139 -6.16 -4.06 -1.17
CA ALA A 139 -5.61 -5.05 -0.24
C ALA A 139 -5.30 -4.43 1.14
N LEU A 140 -4.72 -3.22 1.17
CA LEU A 140 -4.44 -2.51 2.43
C LEU A 140 -5.72 -2.23 3.21
N ILE A 141 -6.78 -1.75 2.57
CA ILE A 141 -8.06 -1.45 3.21
C ILE A 141 -8.67 -2.73 3.80
N LYS A 142 -8.61 -3.84 3.07
CA LYS A 142 -9.10 -5.15 3.56
C LYS A 142 -8.38 -5.60 4.82
N VAL A 143 -7.07 -5.55 4.80
CA VAL A 143 -6.22 -6.08 5.89
C VAL A 143 -6.20 -5.13 7.09
N ALA A 144 -6.12 -3.84 6.85
CA ALA A 144 -5.99 -2.83 7.90
C ALA A 144 -7.33 -2.39 8.50
N GLY A 145 -8.43 -2.44 7.74
CA GLY A 145 -9.74 -1.97 8.19
C GLY A 145 -9.79 -0.49 8.58
N VAL A 146 -8.88 0.32 8.04
CA VAL A 146 -8.70 1.71 8.48
C VAL A 146 -9.69 2.69 7.87
N MET A 147 -10.36 2.31 6.78
CA MET A 147 -11.36 3.13 6.09
C MET A 147 -12.33 2.27 5.29
N LYS A 148 -13.42 2.89 4.82
CA LYS A 148 -14.39 2.24 3.93
C LYS A 148 -13.86 2.20 2.49
N LEU A 149 -14.27 1.18 1.75
CA LEU A 149 -13.87 1.01 0.35
C LEU A 149 -14.43 2.14 -0.54
N GLU A 150 -15.63 2.60 -0.23
CA GLU A 150 -16.31 3.69 -0.95
C GLU A 150 -15.53 5.00 -0.88
N THR A 151 -14.85 5.25 0.23
CA THR A 151 -14.05 6.47 0.42
C THR A 151 -12.89 6.54 -0.57
N ILE A 152 -12.21 5.42 -0.81
CA ILE A 152 -11.13 5.39 -1.80
C ILE A 152 -11.66 5.49 -3.23
N PHE A 153 -12.87 5.00 -3.52
CA PHE A 153 -13.49 5.17 -4.83
C PHE A 153 -13.76 6.64 -5.12
N HIS A 154 -14.30 7.37 -4.14
CA HIS A 154 -14.55 8.80 -4.27
C HIS A 154 -13.23 9.58 -4.50
N ASP A 155 -12.18 9.27 -3.76
CA ASP A 155 -10.86 9.88 -3.95
C ASP A 155 -10.27 9.60 -5.35
N ILE A 156 -10.44 8.37 -5.87
CA ILE A 156 -10.06 7.98 -7.23
C ILE A 156 -10.82 8.80 -8.27
N GLU A 157 -12.14 8.93 -8.14
CA GLU A 157 -12.97 9.73 -9.05
C GLU A 157 -12.50 11.18 -9.06
N LYS A 158 -12.37 11.79 -7.91
CA LYS A 158 -11.96 13.18 -7.74
C LYS A 158 -10.60 13.49 -8.37
N LYS A 159 -9.63 12.59 -8.22
CA LYS A 159 -8.25 12.80 -8.68
C LYS A 159 -8.03 12.43 -10.13
N PHE A 160 -8.67 11.38 -10.59
CA PHE A 160 -8.35 10.78 -11.89
C PHE A 160 -9.34 11.12 -12.99
N LEU A 161 -10.57 11.58 -12.68
CA LEU A 161 -11.57 11.87 -13.70
C LEU A 161 -11.06 12.85 -14.77
N LYS A 162 -10.44 13.95 -14.35
CA LYS A 162 -9.88 14.95 -15.27
C LYS A 162 -8.69 14.47 -16.10
N LYS A 163 -7.96 13.45 -15.62
CA LYS A 163 -6.72 12.98 -16.26
C LYS A 163 -6.93 11.73 -17.11
N LEU A 164 -7.80 10.83 -16.69
CA LEU A 164 -7.97 9.51 -17.27
C LEU A 164 -9.38 9.29 -17.88
N GLY A 165 -10.31 10.23 -17.64
CA GLY A 165 -11.71 10.09 -18.03
C GLY A 165 -12.44 8.98 -17.28
N GLU A 166 -13.72 8.80 -17.57
CA GLU A 166 -14.60 7.83 -16.87
C GLU A 166 -14.09 6.39 -16.98
N LYS A 167 -13.63 5.98 -18.15
CA LYS A 167 -13.11 4.61 -18.37
C LYS A 167 -11.88 4.33 -17.50
N GLY A 168 -10.97 5.30 -17.40
CA GLY A 168 -9.78 5.16 -16.56
C GLY A 168 -10.10 5.13 -15.07
N VAL A 169 -11.08 5.93 -14.63
CA VAL A 169 -11.58 5.90 -13.25
C VAL A 169 -12.20 4.55 -12.94
N GLN A 170 -13.09 4.04 -13.81
CA GLN A 170 -13.74 2.75 -13.60
C GLN A 170 -12.73 1.60 -13.53
N GLY A 171 -11.70 1.59 -14.39
CA GLY A 171 -10.63 0.60 -14.34
C GLY A 171 -9.88 0.62 -13.00
N ASN A 172 -9.59 1.81 -12.45
CA ASN A 172 -8.95 1.92 -11.14
C ASN A 172 -9.86 1.45 -10.01
N ILE A 173 -11.16 1.76 -10.03
CA ILE A 173 -12.14 1.29 -9.04
C ILE A 173 -12.25 -0.24 -9.09
N ASN A 174 -12.33 -0.82 -10.28
CA ASN A 174 -12.37 -2.28 -10.45
C ASN A 174 -11.11 -2.93 -9.90
N ALA A 175 -9.93 -2.36 -10.17
CA ALA A 175 -8.66 -2.86 -9.66
C ALA A 175 -8.60 -2.87 -8.11
N VAL A 176 -9.12 -1.83 -7.47
CA VAL A 176 -9.21 -1.77 -5.99
C VAL A 176 -10.16 -2.85 -5.46
N LYS A 177 -11.36 -3.00 -6.07
CA LYS A 177 -12.34 -4.01 -5.68
C LYS A 177 -11.77 -5.42 -5.79
N ARG A 178 -11.16 -5.75 -6.93
CA ARG A 178 -10.56 -7.05 -7.16
C ARG A 178 -9.45 -7.37 -6.15
N ALA A 179 -8.53 -6.45 -5.93
CA ALA A 179 -7.47 -6.67 -4.95
C ALA A 179 -8.00 -6.79 -3.52
N TYR A 180 -9.08 -6.08 -3.18
CA TYR A 180 -9.77 -6.24 -1.91
C TYR A 180 -10.35 -7.67 -1.75
N GLU A 181 -10.91 -8.25 -2.81
CA GLU A 181 -11.52 -9.58 -2.82
C GLU A 181 -10.47 -10.69 -2.92
N GLU A 182 -9.45 -10.53 -3.78
CA GLU A 182 -8.46 -11.55 -4.14
C GLU A 182 -7.25 -11.62 -3.19
N VAL A 183 -7.10 -10.69 -2.23
CA VAL A 183 -6.01 -10.75 -1.26
C VAL A 183 -6.10 -12.03 -0.43
N GLN A 184 -5.01 -12.80 -0.41
CA GLN A 184 -4.87 -14.07 0.28
C GLN A 184 -4.19 -13.87 1.63
N SER A 185 -4.61 -14.64 2.63
CA SER A 185 -3.97 -14.73 3.95
C SER A 185 -3.47 -16.15 4.22
N GLU A 186 -2.52 -16.26 5.12
CA GLU A 186 -2.17 -17.57 5.70
C GLU A 186 -3.34 -18.18 6.45
#